data_eb895ca9de30665ec8164f0b5a591f27
#
_entry.id   eb895ca9de30665ec8164f0b5a591f27
#
_cell.length_a   1.000
_cell.length_b   1.000
_cell.length_c   1.000
_cell.angle_alpha   90.00
_cell.angle_beta   90.00
_cell.angle_gamma   90.00
#
_symmetry.space_group_name_H-M   'P 1'
#
loop_
_entity.id
_entity.type
_entity.pdbx_description
1 polymer ?
#
loop_
_entity_poly.entity_id
_entity_poly.type
_entity_poly.pdbx_seq_one_letter_code
_entity_poly.pdbx_strand_id
1 'polypeptide(L)'
;MRGVQMVIIAVGGILLFWFFAPLLCKGIFNIGTATGILISLFLLCYGIFFGRMNRRALILWNGRKTHWICVFLLVLVLIMIMTVLAETFLMIHSALHTPPQNTTAVVLGCSVKGTKPSRILEERIDAAYDYLSVNKDAVCILSGGRGPGEDITEAQCMYEVLTKRGISENRLILEERSTTTEENLKYTGEILKDRGLDMTVTLVTSEFHEYR
;
A
#
# COMPACT_ATOMS: atom_id res chain seq x y z
N MET A 1 25.83 -19.58 -22.62
CA MET A 1 26.28 -18.98 -21.36
C MET A 1 26.46 -17.44 -21.45
N ARG A 2 27.17 -16.89 -22.46
CA ARG A 2 27.33 -15.41 -22.59
C ARG A 2 26.03 -14.65 -22.80
N GLY A 3 25.04 -15.20 -23.53
CA GLY A 3 23.76 -14.55 -23.75
C GLY A 3 22.95 -14.36 -22.48
N VAL A 4 22.82 -15.39 -21.63
CA VAL A 4 22.13 -15.31 -20.34
C VAL A 4 22.80 -14.31 -19.41
N GLN A 5 24.13 -14.29 -19.39
CA GLN A 5 24.92 -13.34 -18.60
C GLN A 5 24.63 -11.88 -19.01
N MET A 6 24.60 -11.60 -20.33
CA MET A 6 24.29 -10.26 -20.84
C MET A 6 22.86 -9.83 -20.52
N VAL A 7 21.89 -10.74 -20.60
CA VAL A 7 20.51 -10.45 -20.23
C VAL A 7 20.41 -10.07 -18.76
N ILE A 8 21.04 -10.82 -17.85
CA ILE A 8 21.03 -10.53 -16.42
C ILE A 8 21.64 -9.14 -16.13
N ILE A 9 22.77 -8.79 -16.77
CA ILE A 9 23.41 -7.49 -16.61
C ILE A 9 22.49 -6.37 -17.14
N ALA A 10 21.87 -6.56 -18.31
CA ALA A 10 20.96 -5.58 -18.89
C ALA A 10 19.73 -5.35 -17.99
N VAL A 11 19.10 -6.41 -17.50
CA VAL A 11 17.96 -6.33 -16.58
C VAL A 11 18.37 -5.64 -15.27
N GLY A 12 19.52 -6.02 -14.69
CA GLY A 12 20.03 -5.36 -13.48
C GLY A 12 20.29 -3.88 -13.68
N GLY A 13 20.83 -3.47 -14.85
CA GLY A 13 21.07 -2.07 -15.19
C GLY A 13 19.78 -1.26 -15.36
N ILE A 14 18.80 -1.82 -16.06
CA ILE A 14 17.49 -1.20 -16.26
C ILE A 14 16.77 -1.02 -14.91
N LEU A 15 16.75 -2.05 -14.07
CA LEU A 15 16.13 -1.98 -12.75
C LEU A 15 16.86 -0.96 -11.85
N LEU A 16 18.19 -0.92 -11.89
CA LEU A 16 18.93 0.06 -11.11
C LEU A 16 18.57 1.49 -11.52
N PHE A 17 18.51 1.76 -12.81
CA PHE A 17 18.07 3.06 -13.33
C PHE A 17 16.64 3.39 -12.86
N TRP A 18 15.72 2.44 -12.97
CA TRP A 18 14.32 2.63 -12.59
C TRP A 18 14.13 2.96 -11.10
N PHE A 19 14.79 2.22 -10.22
CA PHE A 19 14.69 2.44 -8.77
C PHE A 19 15.53 3.61 -8.27
N PHE A 20 16.58 4.01 -9.00
CA PHE A 20 17.41 5.16 -8.64
C PHE A 20 16.86 6.50 -9.12
N ALA A 21 16.09 6.51 -10.21
CA ALA A 21 15.50 7.72 -10.79
C ALA A 21 14.63 8.54 -9.81
N PRO A 22 13.73 7.94 -8.99
CA PRO A 22 12.95 8.69 -8.01
C PRO A 22 13.80 9.40 -6.96
N LEU A 23 14.94 8.82 -6.57
CA LEU A 23 15.90 9.44 -5.65
C LEU A 23 16.56 10.67 -6.27
N LEU A 24 16.99 10.57 -7.52
CA LEU A 24 17.64 11.68 -8.23
C LEU A 24 16.68 12.81 -8.60
N CYS A 25 15.47 12.46 -9.08
CA CYS A 25 14.53 13.45 -9.61
C CYS A 25 13.68 14.13 -8.53
N LYS A 26 13.35 13.41 -7.45
CA LYS A 26 12.38 13.87 -6.44
C LYS A 26 12.87 13.73 -4.99
N GLY A 27 14.10 13.27 -4.76
CA GLY A 27 14.63 13.00 -3.42
C GLY A 27 13.85 11.93 -2.64
N ILE A 28 13.04 11.09 -3.34
CA ILE A 28 12.21 10.08 -2.70
C ILE A 28 13.07 8.85 -2.39
N PHE A 29 13.27 8.61 -1.09
CA PHE A 29 13.94 7.43 -0.58
C PHE A 29 13.02 6.72 0.42
N ASN A 30 12.55 5.55 0.06
CA ASN A 30 11.70 4.70 0.90
C ASN A 30 12.19 3.25 0.85
N ILE A 31 11.58 2.37 1.62
CA ILE A 31 11.98 0.96 1.73
C ILE A 31 11.88 0.25 0.37
N GLY A 32 10.91 0.61 -0.47
CA GLY A 32 10.73 0.04 -1.82
C GLY A 32 11.88 0.43 -2.76
N THR A 33 12.28 1.71 -2.80
CA THR A 33 13.42 2.16 -3.60
C THR A 33 14.73 1.56 -3.09
N ALA A 34 14.93 1.49 -1.77
CA ALA A 34 16.12 0.88 -1.17
C ALA A 34 16.25 -0.62 -1.53
N THR A 35 15.19 -1.40 -1.37
CA THR A 35 15.17 -2.83 -1.72
C THR A 35 15.33 -3.05 -3.21
N GLY A 36 14.69 -2.24 -4.06
CA GLY A 36 14.86 -2.28 -5.50
C GLY A 36 16.32 -2.02 -5.95
N ILE A 37 16.97 -1.05 -5.36
CA ILE A 37 18.40 -0.75 -5.61
C ILE A 37 19.27 -1.94 -5.19
N LEU A 38 19.05 -2.51 -3.99
CA LEU A 38 19.82 -3.67 -3.51
C LEU A 38 19.67 -4.89 -4.41
N ILE A 39 18.45 -5.21 -4.85
CA ILE A 39 18.19 -6.30 -5.79
C ILE A 39 18.89 -6.06 -7.12
N SER A 40 18.84 -4.82 -7.63
CA SER A 40 19.48 -4.45 -8.90
C SER A 40 21.00 -4.60 -8.83
N LEU A 41 21.62 -4.13 -7.74
CA LEU A 41 23.06 -4.29 -7.50
C LEU A 41 23.44 -5.77 -7.36
N PHE A 42 22.62 -6.58 -6.68
CA PHE A 42 22.85 -8.02 -6.59
C PHE A 42 22.81 -8.68 -7.97
N LEU A 43 21.85 -8.35 -8.82
CA LEU A 43 21.73 -8.86 -10.19
C LEU A 43 22.96 -8.44 -11.04
N LEU A 44 23.40 -7.21 -10.94
CA LEU A 44 24.60 -6.75 -11.63
C LEU A 44 25.86 -7.51 -11.18
N CYS A 45 26.09 -7.62 -9.87
CA CYS A 45 27.19 -8.40 -9.32
C CYS A 45 27.12 -9.86 -9.76
N TYR A 46 25.94 -10.48 -9.70
CA TYR A 46 25.72 -11.84 -10.14
C TYR A 46 26.03 -12.00 -11.65
N GLY A 47 25.52 -11.08 -12.48
CA GLY A 47 25.79 -11.06 -13.91
C GLY A 47 27.30 -10.92 -14.24
N ILE A 48 27.99 -9.98 -13.59
CA ILE A 48 29.43 -9.75 -13.78
C ILE A 48 30.23 -11.01 -13.39
N PHE A 49 29.91 -11.60 -12.25
CA PHE A 49 30.63 -12.77 -11.72
C PHE A 49 29.97 -14.12 -12.04
N PHE A 50 29.05 -14.16 -13.01
CA PHE A 50 28.18 -15.30 -13.34
C PHE A 50 28.91 -16.65 -13.36
N GLY A 51 30.00 -16.75 -14.10
CA GLY A 51 30.75 -18.02 -14.20
C GLY A 51 31.44 -18.44 -12.90
N ARG A 52 31.93 -17.46 -12.12
CA ARG A 52 32.61 -17.74 -10.83
C ARG A 52 31.57 -18.14 -9.77
N MET A 53 30.44 -17.44 -9.71
CA MET A 53 29.36 -17.72 -8.75
C MET A 53 28.72 -19.08 -9.01
N ASN A 54 28.39 -19.40 -10.27
CA ASN A 54 27.81 -20.70 -10.61
C ASN A 54 28.77 -21.86 -10.35
N ARG A 55 30.06 -21.70 -10.61
CA ARG A 55 31.05 -22.70 -10.27
C ARG A 55 31.12 -22.94 -8.76
N ARG A 56 31.13 -21.87 -7.96
CA ARG A 56 31.10 -21.97 -6.49
C ARG A 56 29.79 -22.63 -6.01
N ALA A 57 28.65 -22.22 -6.57
CA ALA A 57 27.36 -22.80 -6.24
C ALA A 57 27.33 -24.32 -6.52
N LEU A 58 27.88 -24.76 -7.65
CA LEU A 58 28.00 -26.20 -7.97
C LEU A 58 28.93 -26.93 -6.99
N ILE A 59 30.04 -26.36 -6.57
CA ILE A 59 30.94 -26.93 -5.57
C ILE A 59 30.23 -27.09 -4.23
N LEU A 60 29.50 -26.05 -3.79
CA LEU A 60 28.71 -26.06 -2.56
C LEU A 60 27.57 -27.10 -2.64
N TRP A 61 26.91 -27.19 -3.78
CA TRP A 61 25.83 -28.14 -4.01
C TRP A 61 26.31 -29.58 -3.94
N ASN A 62 27.47 -29.88 -4.51
CA ASN A 62 28.06 -31.26 -4.52
C ASN A 62 28.74 -31.61 -3.20
N GLY A 63 28.98 -30.67 -2.31
CA GLY A 63 29.56 -30.92 -1.00
C GLY A 63 28.55 -31.52 -0.02
N ARG A 64 28.86 -32.70 0.57
CA ARG A 64 27.92 -33.45 1.42
C ARG A 64 27.31 -32.66 2.58
N LYS A 65 28.07 -31.73 3.20
CA LYS A 65 27.59 -30.91 4.29
C LYS A 65 26.94 -29.61 3.76
N THR A 66 27.49 -29.02 2.71
CA THR A 66 27.03 -27.73 2.15
C THR A 66 25.77 -27.89 1.31
N HIS A 67 25.50 -29.06 0.78
CA HIS A 67 24.26 -29.38 0.05
C HIS A 67 23.02 -29.06 0.88
N TRP A 68 22.94 -29.51 2.12
CA TRP A 68 21.81 -29.27 3.00
C TRP A 68 21.63 -27.79 3.34
N ILE A 69 22.73 -27.02 3.43
CA ILE A 69 22.67 -25.57 3.63
C ILE A 69 22.07 -24.92 2.37
N CYS A 70 22.49 -25.33 1.18
CA CYS A 70 21.93 -24.82 -0.08
C CYS A 70 20.44 -25.16 -0.22
N VAL A 71 20.02 -26.38 0.13
CA VAL A 71 18.60 -26.77 0.14
C VAL A 71 17.81 -25.94 1.13
N PHE A 72 18.32 -25.77 2.36
CA PHE A 72 17.67 -24.95 3.38
C PHE A 72 17.48 -23.49 2.91
N LEU A 73 18.52 -22.87 2.34
CA LEU A 73 18.42 -21.52 1.79
C LEU A 73 17.43 -21.42 0.63
N LEU A 74 17.41 -22.43 -0.26
CA LEU A 74 16.45 -22.50 -1.35
C LEU A 74 15.00 -22.57 -0.82
N VAL A 75 14.76 -23.40 0.19
CA VAL A 75 13.44 -23.53 0.83
C VAL A 75 13.02 -22.20 1.47
N LEU A 76 13.92 -21.50 2.15
CA LEU A 76 13.63 -20.17 2.72
C LEU A 76 13.24 -19.14 1.63
N VAL A 77 13.96 -19.13 0.51
CA VAL A 77 13.63 -18.26 -0.63
C VAL A 77 12.27 -18.62 -1.23
N LEU A 78 11.96 -19.91 -1.38
CA LEU A 78 10.64 -20.35 -1.86
C LEU A 78 9.52 -19.97 -0.91
N ILE A 79 9.71 -20.12 0.40
CA ILE A 79 8.73 -19.66 1.41
C ILE A 79 8.51 -18.15 1.28
N MET A 80 9.58 -17.36 1.19
CA MET A 80 9.47 -15.91 1.03
C MET A 80 8.71 -15.52 -0.25
N ILE A 81 8.97 -16.19 -1.37
CA ILE A 81 8.23 -15.95 -2.62
C ILE A 81 6.76 -16.30 -2.45
N MET A 82 6.45 -17.45 -1.83
CA MET A 82 5.08 -17.90 -1.61
C MET A 82 4.31 -16.94 -0.68
N THR A 83 4.95 -16.40 0.36
CA THR A 83 4.30 -15.39 1.24
C THR A 83 3.99 -14.11 0.46
N VAL A 84 4.95 -13.58 -0.31
CA VAL A 84 4.71 -12.39 -1.15
C VAL A 84 3.59 -12.61 -2.17
N LEU A 85 3.55 -13.77 -2.82
CA LEU A 85 2.48 -14.12 -3.76
C LEU A 85 1.12 -14.24 -3.06
N ALA A 86 1.07 -14.84 -1.87
CA ALA A 86 -0.15 -14.97 -1.09
C ALA A 86 -0.68 -13.59 -0.65
N GLU A 87 0.18 -12.72 -0.12
CA GLU A 87 -0.18 -11.35 0.26
C GLU A 87 -0.67 -10.55 -0.96
N THR A 88 0.05 -10.63 -2.10
CA THR A 88 -0.37 -9.97 -3.33
C THR A 88 -1.74 -10.46 -3.81
N PHE A 89 -1.97 -11.77 -3.74
CA PHE A 89 -3.26 -12.37 -4.12
C PHE A 89 -4.40 -11.88 -3.20
N LEU A 90 -4.16 -11.84 -1.88
CA LEU A 90 -5.13 -11.32 -0.91
C LEU A 90 -5.44 -9.84 -1.17
N MET A 91 -4.43 -9.01 -1.45
CA MET A 91 -4.62 -7.59 -1.80
C MET A 91 -5.47 -7.42 -3.06
N ILE A 92 -5.17 -8.17 -4.13
CA ILE A 92 -5.96 -8.13 -5.37
C ILE A 92 -7.40 -8.61 -5.12
N HIS A 93 -7.57 -9.70 -4.36
CA HIS A 93 -8.90 -10.23 -4.03
C HIS A 93 -9.73 -9.20 -3.26
N SER A 94 -9.13 -8.49 -2.29
CA SER A 94 -9.80 -7.44 -1.52
C SER A 94 -10.18 -6.25 -2.40
N ALA A 95 -9.28 -5.79 -3.26
CA ALA A 95 -9.51 -4.68 -4.19
C ALA A 95 -10.64 -4.96 -5.21
N LEU A 96 -10.89 -6.22 -5.51
CA LEU A 96 -11.98 -6.64 -6.41
C LEU A 96 -13.30 -6.93 -5.68
N HIS A 97 -13.32 -6.83 -4.34
CA HIS A 97 -14.51 -7.10 -3.56
C HIS A 97 -15.53 -5.97 -3.71
N THR A 98 -16.76 -6.32 -4.12
CA THR A 98 -17.84 -5.33 -4.22
C THR A 98 -18.36 -5.02 -2.81
N PRO A 99 -18.34 -3.75 -2.38
CA PRO A 99 -18.82 -3.41 -1.05
C PRO A 99 -20.33 -3.70 -0.90
N PRO A 100 -20.81 -4.05 0.31
CA PRO A 100 -22.23 -4.22 0.57
C PRO A 100 -23.01 -2.94 0.27
N GLN A 101 -24.23 -3.08 -0.25
CA GLN A 101 -25.06 -1.93 -0.57
C GLN A 101 -25.67 -1.32 0.71
N ASN A 102 -25.78 0.01 0.72
CA ASN A 102 -26.41 0.80 1.79
C ASN A 102 -25.85 0.60 3.21
N THR A 103 -24.60 0.13 3.33
CA THR A 103 -23.90 0.11 4.61
C THR A 103 -23.27 1.48 4.91
N THR A 104 -23.02 1.75 6.19
CA THR A 104 -22.28 2.96 6.58
C THR A 104 -20.88 2.92 5.96
N ALA A 105 -20.54 3.94 5.18
CA ALA A 105 -19.19 4.10 4.66
C ALA A 105 -18.28 4.72 5.73
N VAL A 106 -17.03 4.30 5.79
CA VAL A 106 -15.99 4.88 6.63
C VAL A 106 -14.80 5.23 5.75
N VAL A 107 -14.47 6.51 5.66
CA VAL A 107 -13.32 6.98 4.87
C VAL A 107 -12.19 7.32 5.82
N LEU A 108 -11.08 6.61 5.69
CA LEU A 108 -9.89 6.92 6.49
C LEU A 108 -9.09 8.05 5.84
N GLY A 109 -8.72 9.02 6.65
CA GLY A 109 -7.85 10.12 6.25
C GLY A 109 -6.44 9.66 5.87
N CYS A 110 -5.69 10.53 5.23
CA CYS A 110 -4.31 10.25 4.85
C CYS A 110 -3.42 11.48 5.07
N SER A 111 -3.57 12.52 4.27
CA SER A 111 -2.88 13.80 4.47
C SER A 111 -3.51 14.92 3.66
N VAL A 112 -3.34 16.13 4.16
CA VAL A 112 -3.80 17.39 3.55
C VAL A 112 -2.60 18.30 3.30
N LYS A 113 -2.61 19.05 2.22
CA LYS A 113 -1.59 20.07 1.90
C LYS A 113 -2.22 21.44 2.01
N GLY A 114 -1.98 22.13 3.12
CA GLY A 114 -2.74 23.34 3.47
C GLY A 114 -4.21 22.99 3.68
N THR A 115 -5.07 23.36 2.73
CA THR A 115 -6.51 23.05 2.71
C THR A 115 -6.91 22.09 1.59
N LYS A 116 -5.95 21.55 0.81
CA LYS A 116 -6.24 20.68 -0.32
C LYS A 116 -5.91 19.23 0.00
N PRO A 117 -6.69 18.26 -0.46
CA PRO A 117 -6.39 16.86 -0.25
C PRO A 117 -5.06 16.49 -0.95
N SER A 118 -4.30 15.59 -0.35
CA SER A 118 -3.22 14.90 -1.07
C SER A 118 -3.82 14.01 -2.16
N ARG A 119 -3.00 13.60 -3.14
CA ARG A 119 -3.47 12.70 -4.21
C ARG A 119 -4.11 11.42 -3.67
N ILE A 120 -3.53 10.82 -2.62
CA ILE A 120 -4.07 9.60 -2.02
C ILE A 120 -5.41 9.87 -1.34
N LEU A 121 -5.54 11.02 -0.65
CA LEU A 121 -6.81 11.39 -0.03
C LEU A 121 -7.87 11.71 -1.10
N GLU A 122 -7.49 12.31 -2.22
CA GLU A 122 -8.38 12.57 -3.35
C GLU A 122 -8.93 11.27 -3.96
N GLU A 123 -8.09 10.26 -4.16
CA GLU A 123 -8.50 8.92 -4.64
C GLU A 123 -9.51 8.26 -3.67
N ARG A 124 -9.35 8.43 -2.34
CA ARG A 124 -10.33 7.95 -1.34
C ARG A 124 -11.63 8.73 -1.40
N ILE A 125 -11.55 10.05 -1.56
CA ILE A 125 -12.75 10.90 -1.72
C ILE A 125 -13.53 10.51 -2.97
N ASP A 126 -12.84 10.21 -4.08
CA ASP A 126 -13.46 9.76 -5.32
C ASP A 126 -14.21 8.43 -5.12
N ALA A 127 -13.58 7.46 -4.50
CA ALA A 127 -14.21 6.16 -4.18
C ALA A 127 -15.41 6.32 -3.23
N ALA A 128 -15.31 7.19 -2.22
CA ALA A 128 -16.41 7.51 -1.33
C ALA A 128 -17.58 8.18 -2.07
N TYR A 129 -17.27 9.12 -2.96
CA TYR A 129 -18.26 9.80 -3.78
C TYR A 129 -19.03 8.81 -4.68
N ASP A 130 -18.30 7.92 -5.36
CA ASP A 130 -18.89 6.89 -6.23
C ASP A 130 -19.83 5.98 -5.43
N TYR A 131 -19.38 5.50 -4.26
CA TYR A 131 -20.20 4.69 -3.37
C TYR A 131 -21.47 5.42 -2.91
N LEU A 132 -21.34 6.65 -2.41
CA LEU A 132 -22.46 7.45 -1.89
C LEU A 132 -23.41 7.91 -2.99
N SER A 133 -22.93 8.04 -4.22
CA SER A 133 -23.76 8.40 -5.39
C SER A 133 -24.71 7.29 -5.79
N VAL A 134 -24.31 6.04 -5.61
CA VAL A 134 -25.15 4.85 -5.85
C VAL A 134 -26.01 4.53 -4.63
N ASN A 135 -25.46 4.60 -3.42
CA ASN A 135 -26.11 4.25 -2.16
C ASN A 135 -26.67 5.51 -1.49
N LYS A 136 -27.87 5.95 -1.90
CA LYS A 136 -28.46 7.24 -1.48
C LYS A 136 -28.79 7.33 0.01
N ASP A 137 -29.08 6.19 0.64
CA ASP A 137 -29.44 6.10 2.07
C ASP A 137 -28.22 5.88 2.99
N ALA A 138 -27.05 5.56 2.41
CA ALA A 138 -25.86 5.34 3.18
C ALA A 138 -25.33 6.60 3.83
N VAL A 139 -24.94 6.49 5.10
CA VAL A 139 -24.22 7.52 5.87
C VAL A 139 -22.71 7.30 5.71
N CYS A 140 -21.91 8.34 5.81
CA CYS A 140 -20.47 8.27 5.68
C CYS A 140 -19.79 8.94 6.88
N ILE A 141 -18.90 8.19 7.55
CA ILE A 141 -18.02 8.72 8.59
C ILE A 141 -16.68 9.08 7.92
N LEU A 142 -16.30 10.34 8.05
CA LEU A 142 -15.04 10.88 7.57
C LEU A 142 -14.08 10.95 8.75
N SER A 143 -13.11 10.06 8.82
CA SER A 143 -12.24 9.91 9.99
C SER A 143 -10.81 10.34 9.65
N GLY A 144 -10.33 11.35 10.37
CA GLY A 144 -8.97 11.86 10.23
C GLY A 144 -8.82 13.22 10.89
N GLY A 145 -7.92 13.30 11.87
CA GLY A 145 -7.60 14.53 12.57
C GLY A 145 -6.67 15.43 11.76
N ARG A 146 -5.90 16.26 12.46
CA ARG A 146 -5.00 17.24 11.89
C ARG A 146 -3.56 16.78 12.02
N GLY A 147 -2.91 16.52 10.90
CA GLY A 147 -1.51 16.16 10.84
C GLY A 147 -0.54 17.36 10.90
N PRO A 148 0.76 17.10 11.08
CA PRO A 148 1.77 18.16 11.07
C PRO A 148 1.81 18.90 9.73
N GLY A 149 1.69 20.26 9.78
CA GLY A 149 1.73 21.10 8.58
C GLY A 149 0.41 21.18 7.80
N GLU A 150 -0.67 20.70 8.37
CA GLU A 150 -2.02 20.81 7.80
C GLU A 150 -2.76 22.00 8.42
N ASP A 151 -3.52 22.75 7.60
CA ASP A 151 -4.30 23.90 8.07
C ASP A 151 -5.67 23.50 8.60
N ILE A 152 -6.24 22.41 8.07
CA ILE A 152 -7.53 21.82 8.46
C ILE A 152 -7.36 20.33 8.75
N THR A 153 -8.36 19.70 9.38
CA THR A 153 -8.37 18.25 9.61
C THR A 153 -8.60 17.50 8.29
N GLU A 154 -8.14 16.25 8.22
CA GLU A 154 -8.39 15.41 7.07
C GLU A 154 -9.89 15.15 6.87
N ALA A 155 -10.64 14.96 7.97
CA ALA A 155 -12.09 14.81 7.96
C ALA A 155 -12.80 16.07 7.39
N GLN A 156 -12.37 17.27 7.81
CA GLN A 156 -12.91 18.53 7.30
C GLN A 156 -12.62 18.68 5.81
N CYS A 157 -11.42 18.35 5.36
CA CYS A 157 -11.07 18.40 3.94
C CYS A 157 -11.96 17.49 3.09
N MET A 158 -12.18 16.24 3.53
CA MET A 158 -13.09 15.31 2.87
C MET A 158 -14.52 15.82 2.82
N TYR A 159 -15.01 16.36 3.93
CA TYR A 159 -16.34 16.94 4.05
C TYR A 159 -16.57 18.06 3.03
N GLU A 160 -15.65 19.03 2.97
CA GLU A 160 -15.76 20.14 2.03
C GLU A 160 -15.77 19.72 0.56
N VAL A 161 -14.98 18.71 0.21
CA VAL A 161 -14.95 18.21 -1.17
C VAL A 161 -16.23 17.45 -1.51
N LEU A 162 -16.70 16.56 -0.63
CA LEU A 162 -17.92 15.77 -0.86
C LEU A 162 -19.18 16.65 -0.91
N THR A 163 -19.31 17.64 -0.05
CA THR A 163 -20.44 18.58 -0.08
C THR A 163 -20.44 19.45 -1.34
N LYS A 164 -19.28 19.94 -1.78
CA LYS A 164 -19.12 20.65 -3.07
C LYS A 164 -19.53 19.79 -4.28
N ARG A 165 -19.36 18.46 -4.17
CA ARG A 165 -19.77 17.49 -5.20
C ARG A 165 -21.25 17.10 -5.10
N GLY A 166 -22.01 17.64 -4.12
CA GLY A 166 -23.46 17.44 -3.98
C GLY A 166 -23.86 16.30 -3.06
N ILE A 167 -22.96 15.74 -2.26
CA ILE A 167 -23.34 14.85 -1.17
C ILE A 167 -23.97 15.67 -0.04
N SER A 168 -25.15 15.25 0.42
CA SER A 168 -25.90 15.96 1.46
C SER A 168 -25.17 15.92 2.81
N GLU A 169 -25.09 17.08 3.48
CA GLU A 169 -24.36 17.24 4.75
C GLU A 169 -24.87 16.32 5.86
N ASN A 170 -26.18 16.05 5.90
CA ASN A 170 -26.79 15.17 6.90
C ASN A 170 -26.35 13.70 6.78
N ARG A 171 -25.71 13.35 5.69
CA ARG A 171 -25.15 12.01 5.45
C ARG A 171 -23.66 11.90 5.84
N LEU A 172 -23.04 13.02 6.19
CA LEU A 172 -21.61 13.10 6.50
C LEU A 172 -21.40 13.33 7.99
N ILE A 173 -20.60 12.48 8.60
CA ILE A 173 -20.24 12.55 10.02
C ILE A 173 -18.73 12.74 10.10
N LEU A 174 -18.28 13.80 10.78
CA LEU A 174 -16.86 14.07 10.96
C LEU A 174 -16.34 13.41 12.24
N GLU A 175 -15.19 12.76 12.12
CA GLU A 175 -14.34 12.32 13.21
C GLU A 175 -12.98 13.02 13.04
N GLU A 176 -12.66 13.99 13.88
CA GLU A 176 -11.53 14.90 13.72
C GLU A 176 -10.45 14.75 14.80
N ARG A 177 -10.59 13.77 15.70
CA ARG A 177 -9.71 13.60 16.87
C ARG A 177 -8.53 12.66 16.60
N SER A 178 -8.69 11.74 15.66
CA SER A 178 -7.72 10.70 15.39
C SER A 178 -6.42 11.23 14.79
N THR A 179 -5.31 10.65 15.23
CA THR A 179 -3.96 10.94 14.71
C THR A 179 -3.25 9.68 14.20
N THR A 180 -3.86 8.53 14.41
CA THR A 180 -3.35 7.21 13.97
C THR A 180 -4.48 6.37 13.39
N THR A 181 -4.13 5.36 12.59
CA THR A 181 -5.13 4.43 12.02
C THR A 181 -5.89 3.68 13.11
N GLU A 182 -5.24 3.34 14.23
CA GLU A 182 -5.88 2.70 15.38
C GLU A 182 -6.94 3.61 16.00
N GLU A 183 -6.62 4.89 16.17
CA GLU A 183 -7.57 5.91 16.66
C GLU A 183 -8.71 6.15 15.69
N ASN A 184 -8.45 6.17 14.37
CA ASN A 184 -9.49 6.25 13.35
C ASN A 184 -10.53 5.15 13.56
N LEU A 185 -10.10 3.89 13.67
CA LEU A 185 -11.00 2.74 13.84
C LEU A 185 -11.72 2.80 15.20
N LYS A 186 -11.00 3.17 16.27
CA LYS A 186 -11.56 3.27 17.62
C LYS A 186 -12.67 4.32 17.68
N TYR A 187 -12.39 5.56 17.25
CA TYR A 187 -13.35 6.66 17.33
C TYR A 187 -14.50 6.49 16.36
N THR A 188 -14.27 5.90 15.20
CA THR A 188 -15.34 5.48 14.29
C THR A 188 -16.25 4.45 14.96
N GLY A 189 -15.69 3.44 15.65
CA GLY A 189 -16.48 2.46 16.39
C GLY A 189 -17.30 3.07 17.53
N GLU A 190 -16.78 4.10 18.22
CA GLU A 190 -17.55 4.88 19.20
C GLU A 190 -18.76 5.60 18.55
N ILE A 191 -18.53 6.28 17.43
CA ILE A 191 -19.57 6.98 16.68
C ILE A 191 -20.67 6.03 16.19
N LEU A 192 -20.28 4.86 15.65
CA LEU A 192 -21.24 3.84 15.21
C LEU A 192 -22.15 3.40 16.35
N LYS A 193 -21.59 3.13 17.54
CA LYS A 193 -22.34 2.74 18.74
C LYS A 193 -23.26 3.87 19.24
N ASP A 194 -22.74 5.07 19.36
CA ASP A 194 -23.47 6.21 19.91
C ASP A 194 -24.64 6.61 19.02
N ARG A 195 -24.55 6.40 17.72
CA ARG A 195 -25.60 6.68 16.74
C ARG A 195 -26.50 5.50 16.42
N GLY A 196 -26.26 4.34 17.02
CA GLY A 196 -27.02 3.11 16.74
C GLY A 196 -26.88 2.61 15.30
N LEU A 197 -25.75 2.88 14.65
CA LEU A 197 -25.44 2.42 13.30
C LEU A 197 -24.89 0.98 13.35
N ASP A 198 -25.06 0.25 12.24
CA ASP A 198 -24.52 -1.11 12.13
C ASP A 198 -22.99 -1.08 12.24
N MET A 199 -22.43 -2.09 12.91
CA MET A 199 -20.98 -2.29 12.99
C MET A 199 -20.38 -2.85 11.69
N THR A 200 -21.23 -3.34 10.78
CA THR A 200 -20.82 -3.73 9.43
C THR A 200 -20.69 -2.49 8.58
N VAL A 201 -19.47 -2.15 8.17
CA VAL A 201 -19.18 -0.91 7.43
C VAL A 201 -18.47 -1.20 6.10
N THR A 202 -18.66 -0.30 5.15
CA THR A 202 -17.83 -0.25 3.93
C THR A 202 -16.63 0.66 4.21
N LEU A 203 -15.44 0.06 4.31
CA LEU A 203 -14.21 0.80 4.56
C LEU A 203 -13.62 1.32 3.24
N VAL A 204 -13.44 2.64 3.16
CA VAL A 204 -12.77 3.31 2.04
C VAL A 204 -11.35 3.70 2.46
N THR A 205 -10.39 2.99 1.92
CA THR A 205 -8.97 3.23 2.16
C THR A 205 -8.16 2.88 0.92
N SER A 206 -6.85 3.06 0.96
CA SER A 206 -5.98 2.67 -0.15
C SER A 206 -5.61 1.20 -0.05
N GLU A 207 -5.49 0.50 -1.16
CA GLU A 207 -5.22 -0.95 -1.25
C GLU A 207 -4.07 -1.42 -0.34
N PHE A 208 -3.00 -0.62 -0.24
CA PHE A 208 -1.85 -0.94 0.62
C PHE A 208 -2.10 -0.73 2.13
N HIS A 209 -3.23 -0.14 2.52
CA HIS A 209 -3.63 0.09 3.90
C HIS A 209 -4.57 -1.00 4.48
N GLU A 210 -5.22 -1.77 3.64
CA GLU A 210 -6.20 -2.79 4.06
C GLU A 210 -5.59 -3.89 4.94
N TYR A 211 -4.30 -4.17 4.75
CA TYR A 211 -3.55 -5.20 5.48
C TYR A 211 -2.56 -4.65 6.51
N ARG A 212 -2.67 -3.40 6.87
CA ARG A 212 -1.82 -2.76 7.88
C ARG A 212 -2.57 -2.62 9.20
#